data_5fdfa0fb826b8e1293a6df7d506389f1
#
_entry.id   5fdfa0fb826b8e1293a6df7d506389f1
#
_cell.length_a   1.000
_cell.length_b   1.000
_cell.length_c   1.000
_cell.angle_alpha   90.00
_cell.angle_beta   90.00
_cell.angle_gamma   90.00
#
_symmetry.space_group_name_H-M   'P 1'
#
loop_
_entity.id
_entity.type
_entity.pdbx_description
1 polymer ?
#
loop_
_entity_poly.entity_id
_entity_poly.type
_entity_poly.pdbx_seq_one_letter_code
_entity_poly.pdbx_strand_id
1 'polypeptide(L)'
;MPAPSAARVCELVIGGAPAGWEAIGIHFSKENRCLLADVSLRIDSTLTPGLHAWSISEIDASTTQIDGITTSLATNAATPQATPNSGFSLHVVGVDHVVINTPNLQRTSDALAQLTGAPLKRTRDAGNGVTQGFHKLGSVVVELVTMPSMPEGPASLWGFVLNVQDLDGIAAHLGPDVLSPPKPAVQPGRRIATFRSAAALGVPVALMCDN
;
A
#
# COMPACT_ATOMS: atom_id res chain seq x y z
N MET A 1 -7.64 -21.15 19.07
CA MET A 1 -7.40 -19.96 18.21
C MET A 1 -7.33 -20.46 16.77
N PRO A 2 -8.04 -19.85 15.80
CA PRO A 2 -7.88 -20.22 14.41
C PRO A 2 -6.42 -19.98 14.00
N ALA A 3 -5.89 -20.83 13.10
CA ALA A 3 -4.57 -20.64 12.52
C ALA A 3 -4.48 -19.25 11.87
N PRO A 4 -3.31 -18.60 11.88
CA PRO A 4 -3.14 -17.34 11.16
C PRO A 4 -3.43 -17.56 9.66
N SER A 5 -4.05 -16.58 9.02
CA SER A 5 -4.31 -16.62 7.58
C SER A 5 -2.99 -16.78 6.82
N ALA A 6 -2.97 -17.68 5.84
CA ALA A 6 -1.83 -17.85 4.93
C ALA A 6 -1.82 -16.79 3.82
N ALA A 7 -2.93 -16.09 3.61
CA ALA A 7 -3.07 -15.07 2.56
C ALA A 7 -2.13 -13.89 2.78
N ARG A 8 -1.51 -13.42 1.69
CA ARG A 8 -0.54 -12.32 1.69
C ARG A 8 -0.80 -11.40 0.51
N VAL A 9 -0.60 -10.09 0.69
CA VAL A 9 -0.53 -9.15 -0.42
C VAL A 9 0.79 -9.40 -1.16
N CYS A 10 0.71 -9.64 -2.47
CA CYS A 10 1.87 -9.98 -3.30
C CYS A 10 2.19 -8.92 -4.35
N GLU A 11 1.17 -8.22 -4.87
CA GLU A 11 1.37 -7.16 -5.86
C GLU A 11 0.37 -6.02 -5.63
N LEU A 12 0.83 -4.79 -5.91
CA LEU A 12 0.01 -3.59 -6.02
C LEU A 12 0.12 -3.05 -7.44
N VAL A 13 -1.01 -2.72 -8.08
CA VAL A 13 -1.08 -2.21 -9.45
C VAL A 13 -1.42 -0.72 -9.43
N ILE A 14 -0.49 0.09 -9.92
CA ILE A 14 -0.54 1.55 -9.89
C ILE A 14 -0.70 2.05 -11.32
N GLY A 15 -1.67 2.93 -11.54
CA GLY A 15 -1.84 3.61 -12.82
C GLY A 15 -0.90 4.81 -12.95
N GLY A 16 -0.38 5.04 -14.15
CA GLY A 16 0.49 6.18 -14.46
C GLY A 16 1.83 5.80 -15.06
N ALA A 17 2.86 6.61 -14.80
CA ALA A 17 4.20 6.42 -15.35
C ALA A 17 5.26 6.19 -14.26
N PRO A 18 6.35 5.45 -14.55
CA PRO A 18 7.40 5.16 -13.56
C PRO A 18 8.27 6.37 -13.21
N ALA A 19 8.28 7.44 -14.02
CA ALA A 19 9.23 8.55 -13.88
C ALA A 19 9.25 9.20 -12.48
N GLY A 20 8.11 9.44 -11.87
CA GLY A 20 8.03 9.99 -10.50
C GLY A 20 8.64 9.05 -9.46
N TRP A 21 8.43 7.75 -9.63
CA TRP A 21 8.99 6.72 -8.77
C TRP A 21 10.51 6.61 -8.92
N GLU A 22 11.01 6.66 -10.16
CA GLU A 22 12.44 6.64 -10.45
C GLU A 22 13.14 7.88 -9.88
N ALA A 23 12.48 9.05 -9.93
CA ALA A 23 12.99 10.29 -9.36
C ALA A 23 13.16 10.23 -7.83
N ILE A 24 12.37 9.41 -7.14
CA ILE A 24 12.52 9.17 -5.69
C ILE A 24 13.38 7.93 -5.36
N GLY A 25 14.03 7.33 -6.36
CA GLY A 25 14.96 6.21 -6.19
C GLY A 25 14.31 4.83 -6.12
N ILE A 26 13.07 4.65 -6.60
CA ILE A 26 12.45 3.34 -6.83
C ILE A 26 12.51 3.03 -8.32
N HIS A 27 13.29 2.01 -8.68
CA HIS A 27 13.56 1.66 -10.06
C HIS A 27 12.74 0.45 -10.51
N PHE A 28 12.24 0.50 -11.74
CA PHE A 28 11.43 -0.54 -12.33
C PHE A 28 12.18 -1.34 -13.40
N SER A 29 11.81 -2.60 -13.56
CA SER A 29 12.24 -3.43 -14.69
C SER A 29 11.62 -2.94 -16.00
N LYS A 30 12.04 -3.55 -17.14
CA LYS A 30 11.44 -3.27 -18.46
C LYS A 30 9.94 -3.61 -18.54
N GLU A 31 9.48 -4.49 -17.67
CA GLU A 31 8.07 -4.88 -17.52
C GLU A 31 7.31 -3.97 -16.54
N ASN A 32 7.90 -2.82 -16.18
CA ASN A 32 7.34 -1.88 -15.20
C ASN A 32 7.03 -2.52 -13.83
N ARG A 33 7.89 -3.40 -13.35
CA ARG A 33 7.78 -4.05 -12.04
C ARG A 33 8.98 -3.73 -11.15
N CYS A 34 8.71 -3.58 -9.86
CA CYS A 34 9.70 -3.40 -8.81
C CYS A 34 9.32 -4.26 -7.61
N LEU A 35 10.28 -4.98 -7.03
CA LEU A 35 10.07 -5.75 -5.81
C LEU A 35 10.49 -4.92 -4.59
N LEU A 36 9.55 -4.67 -3.69
CA LEU A 36 9.77 -4.00 -2.41
C LEU A 36 9.65 -5.05 -1.28
N ALA A 37 10.75 -5.64 -0.89
CA ALA A 37 10.83 -6.79 0.00
C ALA A 37 10.01 -7.99 -0.54
N ASP A 38 8.80 -8.19 -0.05
CA ASP A 38 7.91 -9.31 -0.42
C ASP A 38 6.67 -8.89 -1.23
N VAL A 39 6.55 -7.59 -1.55
CA VAL A 39 5.44 -7.04 -2.35
C VAL A 39 5.97 -6.43 -3.64
N SER A 40 5.40 -6.82 -4.77
CA SER A 40 5.71 -6.22 -6.08
C SER A 40 4.86 -4.96 -6.30
N LEU A 41 5.48 -3.89 -6.81
CA LEU A 41 4.74 -2.81 -7.46
C LEU A 41 4.75 -3.04 -8.96
N ARG A 42 3.61 -2.84 -9.62
CA ARG A 42 3.49 -2.82 -11.08
C ARG A 42 2.87 -1.51 -11.53
N ILE A 43 3.55 -0.83 -12.44
CA ILE A 43 3.02 0.37 -13.10
C ILE A 43 2.29 -0.05 -14.37
N ASP A 44 1.06 0.42 -14.51
CA ASP A 44 0.26 0.24 -15.73
C ASP A 44 -0.03 1.60 -16.35
N SER A 45 0.69 1.93 -17.42
CA SER A 45 0.58 3.23 -18.08
C SER A 45 -0.71 3.42 -18.88
N THR A 46 -1.53 2.38 -19.01
CA THR A 46 -2.85 2.47 -19.66
C THR A 46 -3.95 2.93 -18.68
N LEU A 47 -3.66 2.90 -17.38
CA LEU A 47 -4.57 3.32 -16.33
C LEU A 47 -4.29 4.78 -15.91
N THR A 48 -5.35 5.46 -15.48
CA THR A 48 -5.23 6.79 -14.86
C THR A 48 -4.43 6.69 -13.54
N PRO A 49 -3.83 7.79 -13.04
CA PRO A 49 -3.19 7.79 -11.74
C PRO A 49 -4.11 7.26 -10.63
N GLY A 50 -3.57 6.39 -9.76
CA GLY A 50 -4.30 5.74 -8.67
C GLY A 50 -3.78 4.35 -8.35
N LEU A 51 -4.28 3.75 -7.26
CA LEU A 51 -4.08 2.36 -6.91
C LEU A 51 -5.31 1.56 -7.35
N HIS A 52 -5.17 0.70 -8.36
CA HIS A 52 -6.31 0.10 -9.08
C HIS A 52 -6.63 -1.33 -8.70
N ALA A 53 -5.61 -2.11 -8.36
CA ALA A 53 -5.76 -3.52 -8.11
C ALA A 53 -4.66 -4.06 -7.20
N TRP A 54 -4.87 -5.22 -6.67
CA TRP A 54 -3.87 -5.99 -5.96
C TRP A 54 -3.94 -7.48 -6.31
N SER A 55 -2.87 -8.22 -6.03
CA SER A 55 -2.93 -9.67 -6.00
C SER A 55 -2.62 -10.21 -4.61
N ILE A 56 -3.33 -11.26 -4.24
CA ILE A 56 -3.26 -11.91 -2.92
C ILE A 56 -2.98 -13.39 -3.15
N SER A 57 -2.06 -13.98 -2.38
CA SER A 57 -1.83 -15.42 -2.38
C SER A 57 -2.87 -16.16 -1.54
N GLU A 58 -2.98 -17.47 -1.75
CA GLU A 58 -3.80 -18.39 -0.94
C GLU A 58 -5.30 -17.98 -0.87
N ILE A 59 -5.83 -17.47 -1.99
CA ILE A 59 -7.25 -17.20 -2.20
C ILE A 59 -7.77 -18.05 -3.36
N ASP A 60 -9.10 -18.14 -3.50
CA ASP A 60 -9.71 -18.84 -4.65
C ASP A 60 -9.38 -18.12 -5.95
N ALA A 61 -8.91 -18.88 -6.95
CA ALA A 61 -8.55 -18.37 -8.28
C ALA A 61 -9.74 -17.76 -9.04
N SER A 62 -10.97 -18.12 -8.69
CA SER A 62 -12.19 -17.52 -9.26
C SER A 62 -12.51 -16.15 -8.72
N THR A 63 -11.85 -15.71 -7.62
CA THR A 63 -12.06 -14.40 -7.05
C THR A 63 -11.49 -13.31 -7.93
N THR A 64 -12.34 -12.38 -8.32
CA THR A 64 -11.96 -11.22 -9.14
C THR A 64 -12.11 -9.89 -8.41
N GLN A 65 -12.85 -9.87 -7.30
CA GLN A 65 -13.13 -8.65 -6.53
C GLN A 65 -13.34 -8.93 -5.04
N ILE A 66 -12.96 -7.96 -4.21
CA ILE A 66 -13.33 -7.86 -2.80
C ILE A 66 -14.05 -6.53 -2.60
N ASP A 67 -15.37 -6.54 -2.39
CA ASP A 67 -16.20 -5.35 -2.21
C ASP A 67 -15.94 -4.25 -3.28
N GLY A 68 -15.78 -4.66 -4.54
CA GLY A 68 -15.49 -3.76 -5.67
C GLY A 68 -14.00 -3.55 -5.97
N ILE A 69 -13.10 -3.93 -5.09
CA ILE A 69 -11.66 -3.85 -5.34
C ILE A 69 -11.22 -4.99 -6.26
N THR A 70 -10.66 -4.66 -7.41
CA THR A 70 -10.09 -5.63 -8.34
C THR A 70 -8.99 -6.44 -7.64
N THR A 71 -9.23 -7.73 -7.53
CA THR A 71 -8.39 -8.68 -6.80
C THR A 71 -8.06 -9.86 -7.70
N SER A 72 -6.82 -10.33 -7.66
CA SER A 72 -6.41 -11.54 -8.38
C SER A 72 -5.62 -12.48 -7.48
N LEU A 73 -5.67 -13.77 -7.78
CA LEU A 73 -4.76 -14.72 -7.15
C LEU A 73 -3.33 -14.41 -7.61
N ALA A 74 -2.42 -14.28 -6.64
CA ALA A 74 -1.02 -14.12 -6.94
C ALA A 74 -0.47 -15.39 -7.61
N THR A 75 0.16 -15.21 -8.76
CA THR A 75 0.95 -16.27 -9.41
C THR A 75 2.38 -16.20 -8.92
N ASN A 76 3.05 -17.36 -8.77
CA ASN A 76 4.46 -17.44 -8.34
C ASN A 76 5.44 -16.96 -9.46
N ALA A 77 5.04 -16.05 -10.30
CA ALA A 77 5.93 -15.46 -11.30
C ALA A 77 6.99 -14.64 -10.57
N ALA A 78 8.26 -14.98 -10.79
CA ALA A 78 9.37 -14.20 -10.27
C ALA A 78 9.24 -12.75 -10.76
N THR A 79 9.24 -11.80 -9.81
CA THR A 79 9.27 -10.38 -10.18
C THR A 79 10.68 -10.07 -10.69
N PRO A 80 10.83 -9.58 -11.93
CA PRO A 80 12.14 -9.19 -12.43
C PRO A 80 12.73 -8.12 -11.52
N GLN A 81 13.97 -8.32 -11.11
CA GLN A 81 14.66 -7.35 -10.27
C GLN A 81 15.13 -6.18 -11.15
N ALA A 82 14.76 -4.97 -10.77
CA ALA A 82 15.26 -3.78 -11.42
C ALA A 82 16.77 -3.69 -11.23
N THR A 83 17.50 -3.26 -12.28
CA THR A 83 18.92 -2.96 -12.16
C THR A 83 19.06 -1.58 -11.50
N PRO A 84 19.71 -1.46 -10.35
CA PRO A 84 19.93 -0.15 -9.73
C PRO A 84 20.74 0.74 -10.71
N ASN A 85 20.24 1.95 -10.97
CA ASN A 85 21.03 2.97 -11.62
C ASN A 85 22.07 3.52 -10.63
N SER A 86 23.19 4.07 -11.15
CA SER A 86 24.24 4.71 -10.35
C SER A 86 23.73 6.05 -9.80
N GLY A 87 22.86 6.02 -8.78
CA GLY A 87 22.25 7.20 -8.18
C GLY A 87 21.62 6.91 -6.83
N PHE A 88 20.85 7.85 -6.32
CA PHE A 88 20.06 7.64 -5.10
C PHE A 88 19.09 6.48 -5.31
N SER A 89 19.06 5.57 -4.34
CA SER A 89 18.11 4.47 -4.29
C SER A 89 17.37 4.48 -2.95
N LEU A 90 16.05 4.52 -3.00
CA LEU A 90 15.20 4.43 -1.82
C LEU A 90 15.22 2.99 -1.31
N HIS A 91 15.88 2.77 -0.18
CA HIS A 91 15.94 1.44 0.44
C HIS A 91 14.66 1.14 1.23
N VAL A 92 13.71 0.49 0.57
CA VAL A 92 12.45 0.05 1.19
C VAL A 92 12.66 -1.33 1.83
N VAL A 93 12.29 -1.46 3.12
CA VAL A 93 12.37 -2.72 3.86
C VAL A 93 11.06 -3.51 3.87
N GLY A 94 9.96 -2.91 3.39
CA GLY A 94 8.67 -3.57 3.23
C GLY A 94 7.51 -2.61 3.03
N VAL A 95 6.35 -3.16 2.70
CA VAL A 95 5.08 -2.44 2.72
C VAL A 95 4.49 -2.57 4.13
N ASP A 96 4.31 -1.46 4.83
CA ASP A 96 3.73 -1.43 6.17
C ASP A 96 2.23 -1.71 6.13
N HIS A 97 1.50 -0.87 5.39
CA HIS A 97 0.07 -1.05 5.21
C HIS A 97 -0.44 -0.51 3.87
N VAL A 98 -1.55 -1.09 3.43
CA VAL A 98 -2.36 -0.61 2.31
C VAL A 98 -3.65 -0.05 2.87
N VAL A 99 -4.06 1.12 2.38
CA VAL A 99 -5.28 1.82 2.82
C VAL A 99 -6.40 1.59 1.82
N ILE A 100 -7.54 1.19 2.34
CA ILE A 100 -8.80 1.01 1.62
C ILE A 100 -9.82 2.01 2.15
N ASN A 101 -10.36 2.84 1.29
CA ASN A 101 -11.51 3.66 1.58
C ASN A 101 -12.79 2.86 1.35
N THR A 102 -13.70 2.88 2.32
CA THR A 102 -14.98 2.18 2.25
C THR A 102 -16.10 2.96 2.92
N PRO A 103 -17.27 3.09 2.32
CA PRO A 103 -18.44 3.67 2.99
C PRO A 103 -19.05 2.74 4.04
N ASN A 104 -18.69 1.44 4.02
CA ASN A 104 -19.22 0.45 4.98
C ASN A 104 -18.09 -0.49 5.44
N LEU A 105 -17.49 -0.13 6.58
CA LEU A 105 -16.36 -0.86 7.16
C LEU A 105 -16.68 -2.33 7.40
N GLN A 106 -17.88 -2.63 7.94
CA GLN A 106 -18.28 -4.00 8.26
C GLN A 106 -18.39 -4.86 7.00
N ARG A 107 -19.07 -4.37 5.96
CA ARG A 107 -19.22 -5.07 4.67
C ARG A 107 -17.86 -5.42 4.06
N THR A 108 -16.96 -4.44 3.98
CA THR A 108 -15.62 -4.64 3.41
C THR A 108 -14.78 -5.58 4.26
N SER A 109 -14.85 -5.43 5.58
CA SER A 109 -14.16 -6.30 6.53
C SER A 109 -14.63 -7.76 6.42
N ASP A 110 -15.93 -7.99 6.32
CA ASP A 110 -16.51 -9.35 6.19
C ASP A 110 -16.10 -9.99 4.86
N ALA A 111 -16.14 -9.23 3.76
CA ALA A 111 -15.69 -9.70 2.45
C ALA A 111 -14.20 -10.07 2.47
N LEU A 112 -13.37 -9.25 3.11
CA LEU A 112 -11.94 -9.52 3.26
C LEU A 112 -11.69 -10.78 4.11
N ALA A 113 -12.36 -10.89 5.27
CA ALA A 113 -12.20 -12.02 6.16
C ALA A 113 -12.70 -13.33 5.53
N GLN A 114 -13.81 -13.29 4.82
CA GLN A 114 -14.37 -14.46 4.12
C GLN A 114 -13.41 -15.00 3.07
N LEU A 115 -12.82 -14.10 2.27
CA LEU A 115 -11.94 -14.51 1.18
C LEU A 115 -10.56 -14.96 1.66
N THR A 116 -9.97 -14.21 2.60
CA THR A 116 -8.57 -14.40 2.99
C THR A 116 -8.39 -15.23 4.26
N GLY A 117 -9.47 -15.49 5.01
CA GLY A 117 -9.39 -16.06 6.34
C GLY A 117 -8.76 -15.14 7.40
N ALA A 118 -8.42 -13.89 7.05
CA ALA A 118 -7.82 -12.93 7.96
C ALA A 118 -8.90 -12.13 8.70
N PRO A 119 -9.13 -12.36 10.02
CA PRO A 119 -10.17 -11.65 10.74
C PRO A 119 -9.81 -10.19 10.97
N LEU A 120 -10.84 -9.36 11.19
CA LEU A 120 -10.66 -8.02 11.72
C LEU A 120 -9.96 -8.11 13.09
N LYS A 121 -8.80 -7.47 13.22
CA LYS A 121 -7.97 -7.53 14.44
C LYS A 121 -8.41 -6.50 15.47
N ARG A 122 -8.76 -5.30 15.01
CA ARG A 122 -9.21 -4.19 15.84
C ARG A 122 -9.89 -3.12 15.00
N THR A 123 -10.67 -2.27 15.65
CA THR A 123 -11.11 -0.98 15.13
C THR A 123 -10.52 0.15 15.97
N ARG A 124 -10.48 1.36 15.40
CA ARG A 124 -10.05 2.58 16.07
C ARG A 124 -10.92 3.74 15.62
N ASP A 125 -11.39 4.54 16.57
CA ASP A 125 -11.90 5.87 16.28
C ASP A 125 -10.70 6.82 16.06
N ALA A 126 -10.62 7.41 14.87
CA ALA A 126 -9.56 8.36 14.51
C ALA A 126 -10.00 9.82 14.71
N GLY A 127 -11.18 10.06 15.28
CA GLY A 127 -11.78 11.37 15.48
C GLY A 127 -12.56 11.86 14.26
N ASN A 128 -13.38 12.88 14.45
CA ASN A 128 -14.20 13.51 13.41
C ASN A 128 -15.11 12.54 12.65
N GLY A 129 -15.54 11.46 13.30
CA GLY A 129 -16.37 10.40 12.71
C GLY A 129 -15.60 9.42 11.80
N VAL A 130 -14.28 9.54 11.70
CA VAL A 130 -13.44 8.60 10.96
C VAL A 130 -13.21 7.35 11.79
N THR A 131 -13.58 6.19 11.26
CA THR A 131 -13.31 4.88 11.87
C THR A 131 -12.34 4.09 11.00
N GLN A 132 -11.40 3.41 11.65
CA GLN A 132 -10.41 2.56 11.00
C GLN A 132 -10.58 1.12 11.47
N GLY A 133 -10.46 0.17 10.53
CA GLY A 133 -10.43 -1.27 10.79
C GLY A 133 -9.12 -1.87 10.28
N PHE A 134 -8.58 -2.88 10.98
CA PHE A 134 -7.27 -3.42 10.64
C PHE A 134 -7.31 -4.94 10.49
N HIS A 135 -6.89 -5.40 9.31
CA HIS A 135 -6.60 -6.81 9.02
C HIS A 135 -5.09 -7.00 8.86
N LYS A 136 -4.62 -8.25 8.86
CA LYS A 136 -3.22 -8.59 8.62
C LYS A 136 -3.13 -9.67 7.55
N LEU A 137 -2.48 -9.36 6.43
CA LEU A 137 -2.23 -10.27 5.30
C LEU A 137 -0.73 -10.43 5.10
N GLY A 138 -0.16 -11.49 5.65
CA GLY A 138 1.29 -11.68 5.66
C GLY A 138 2.01 -10.59 6.48
N SER A 139 2.98 -9.92 5.87
CA SER A 139 3.71 -8.78 6.43
C SER A 139 2.87 -7.50 6.43
N VAL A 140 1.90 -7.36 5.53
CA VAL A 140 1.15 -6.12 5.26
C VAL A 140 -0.08 -6.00 6.16
N VAL A 141 -0.29 -4.81 6.74
CA VAL A 141 -1.57 -4.45 7.36
C VAL A 141 -2.50 -3.90 6.27
N VAL A 142 -3.75 -4.35 6.26
CA VAL A 142 -4.82 -3.74 5.46
C VAL A 142 -5.64 -2.85 6.38
N GLU A 143 -5.58 -1.56 6.12
CA GLU A 143 -6.30 -0.53 6.87
C GLU A 143 -7.56 -0.11 6.11
N LEU A 144 -8.71 -0.42 6.66
CA LEU A 144 -10.01 0.06 6.17
C LEU A 144 -10.31 1.41 6.81
N VAL A 145 -10.66 2.40 5.99
CA VAL A 145 -11.01 3.74 6.46
C VAL A 145 -12.43 4.08 6.01
N THR A 146 -13.27 4.46 6.95
CA THR A 146 -14.61 5.01 6.67
C THR A 146 -14.78 6.37 7.31
N MET A 147 -15.51 7.27 6.64
CA MET A 147 -15.83 8.60 7.16
C MET A 147 -17.25 9.00 6.74
N PRO A 148 -17.94 9.85 7.54
CA PRO A 148 -19.35 10.20 7.31
C PRO A 148 -19.64 10.85 5.95
N SER A 149 -18.65 11.54 5.37
CA SER A 149 -18.79 12.23 4.09
C SER A 149 -18.57 11.31 2.88
N MET A 150 -18.24 10.03 3.11
CA MET A 150 -17.98 9.10 2.01
C MET A 150 -19.28 8.71 1.32
N PRO A 151 -19.39 8.87 -0.01
CA PRO A 151 -20.58 8.46 -0.73
C PRO A 151 -20.77 6.95 -0.67
N GLU A 152 -22.04 6.50 -0.72
CA GLU A 152 -22.37 5.08 -0.86
C GLU A 152 -21.74 4.50 -2.13
N GLY A 153 -21.30 3.25 -2.05
CA GLY A 153 -20.66 2.57 -3.17
C GLY A 153 -19.74 1.44 -2.76
N PRO A 154 -18.93 0.93 -3.70
CA PRO A 154 -17.90 -0.07 -3.42
C PRO A 154 -16.73 0.52 -2.63
N ALA A 155 -15.92 -0.36 -2.04
CA ALA A 155 -14.63 0.02 -1.50
C ALA A 155 -13.63 0.30 -2.63
N SER A 156 -12.57 1.04 -2.31
CA SER A 156 -11.49 1.36 -3.25
C SER A 156 -10.13 1.37 -2.55
N LEU A 157 -9.10 0.93 -3.26
CA LEU A 157 -7.72 1.12 -2.84
C LEU A 157 -7.39 2.62 -2.90
N TRP A 158 -6.80 3.17 -1.83
CA TRP A 158 -6.49 4.60 -1.76
C TRP A 158 -4.99 4.88 -1.88
N GLY A 159 -4.16 4.17 -1.12
CA GLY A 159 -2.72 4.40 -1.07
C GLY A 159 -2.04 3.39 -0.16
N PHE A 160 -0.75 3.60 0.11
CA PHE A 160 0.01 2.69 0.96
C PHE A 160 1.19 3.37 1.64
N VAL A 161 1.76 2.70 2.63
CA VAL A 161 2.91 3.16 3.39
C VAL A 161 4.05 2.16 3.28
N LEU A 162 5.25 2.69 3.04
CA LEU A 162 6.48 1.93 2.92
C LEU A 162 7.34 2.08 4.18
N ASN A 163 7.89 0.97 4.66
CA ASN A 163 8.89 1.00 5.73
C ASN A 163 10.29 1.26 5.16
N VAL A 164 11.00 2.20 5.77
CA VAL A 164 12.39 2.56 5.44
C VAL A 164 13.23 2.62 6.71
N GLN A 165 14.56 2.56 6.58
CA GLN A 165 15.47 2.61 7.73
C GLN A 165 15.89 4.05 8.09
N ASP A 166 16.19 4.88 7.09
CA ASP A 166 16.71 6.24 7.28
C ASP A 166 15.76 7.30 6.73
N LEU A 167 14.69 7.57 7.47
CA LEU A 167 13.67 8.54 7.05
C LEU A 167 14.21 9.97 7.00
N ASP A 168 15.13 10.35 7.91
CA ASP A 168 15.72 11.68 7.94
C ASP A 168 16.66 11.93 6.77
N GLY A 169 17.54 10.98 6.45
CA GLY A 169 18.42 11.06 5.29
C GLY A 169 17.64 11.11 3.98
N ILE A 170 16.58 10.31 3.86
CA ILE A 170 15.68 10.34 2.70
C ILE A 170 15.01 11.72 2.58
N ALA A 171 14.47 12.26 3.67
CA ALA A 171 13.79 13.56 3.67
C ALA A 171 14.77 14.71 3.34
N ALA A 172 15.99 14.65 3.85
CA ALA A 172 17.04 15.63 3.53
C ALA A 172 17.44 15.57 2.05
N HIS A 173 17.51 14.37 1.47
CA HIS A 173 17.87 14.18 0.06
C HIS A 173 16.79 14.67 -0.89
N LEU A 174 15.52 14.28 -0.64
CA LEU A 174 14.39 14.59 -1.52
C LEU A 174 13.90 16.04 -1.37
N GLY A 175 14.09 16.64 -0.21
CA GLY A 175 13.65 17.99 0.11
C GLY A 175 12.15 18.10 0.46
N PRO A 176 11.75 19.23 1.11
CA PRO A 176 10.41 19.38 1.67
C PRO A 176 9.31 19.57 0.62
N ASP A 177 9.66 19.88 -0.62
CA ASP A 177 8.68 20.01 -1.71
C ASP A 177 8.22 18.64 -2.23
N VAL A 178 9.07 17.60 -2.12
CA VAL A 178 8.80 16.23 -2.56
C VAL A 178 8.29 15.36 -1.41
N LEU A 179 8.94 15.41 -0.25
CA LEU A 179 8.59 14.63 0.94
C LEU A 179 8.37 15.58 2.12
N SER A 180 7.26 15.43 2.84
CA SER A 180 7.00 16.24 4.03
C SER A 180 8.08 15.99 5.10
N PRO A 181 8.37 16.97 5.97
CA PRO A 181 9.25 16.71 7.11
C PRO A 181 8.76 15.51 7.94
N PRO A 182 9.67 14.64 8.39
CA PRO A 182 9.33 13.53 9.27
C PRO A 182 8.71 14.04 10.59
N LYS A 183 7.62 13.39 11.01
CA LYS A 183 6.89 13.69 12.25
C LYS A 183 6.53 12.41 12.99
N PRO A 184 6.21 12.47 14.29
CA PRO A 184 5.70 11.30 15.00
C PRO A 184 4.48 10.70 14.29
N ALA A 185 4.48 9.37 14.13
CA ALA A 185 3.33 8.64 13.65
C ALA A 185 2.30 8.44 14.78
N VAL A 186 1.09 7.99 14.43
CA VAL A 186 0.08 7.61 15.42
C VAL A 186 0.53 6.40 16.25
N GLN A 187 1.32 5.52 15.66
CA GLN A 187 1.92 4.39 16.36
C GLN A 187 3.11 4.90 17.21
N PRO A 188 3.09 4.69 18.54
CA PRO A 188 4.20 5.10 19.41
C PRO A 188 5.53 4.51 18.94
N GLY A 189 6.61 5.30 19.03
CA GLY A 189 7.94 4.88 18.63
C GLY A 189 8.17 4.86 17.13
N ARG A 190 7.24 5.40 16.32
CA ARG A 190 7.39 5.47 14.86
C ARG A 190 7.28 6.90 14.34
N ARG A 191 7.90 7.13 13.18
CA ARG A 191 7.87 8.41 12.46
C ARG A 191 7.36 8.20 11.05
N ILE A 192 6.71 9.22 10.50
CA ILE A 192 6.10 9.19 9.17
C ILE A 192 6.41 10.48 8.39
N ALA A 193 6.63 10.34 7.09
CA ALA A 193 6.67 11.43 6.13
C ALA A 193 5.83 11.06 4.90
N THR A 194 5.07 12.02 4.37
CA THR A 194 4.16 11.78 3.25
C THR A 194 4.69 12.44 1.99
N PHE A 195 4.69 11.73 0.87
CA PHE A 195 5.01 12.29 -0.43
C PHE A 195 3.97 13.35 -0.83
N ARG A 196 4.46 14.45 -1.37
CA ARG A 196 3.62 15.53 -1.90
C ARG A 196 3.33 15.30 -3.38
N SER A 197 2.40 16.06 -3.92
CA SER A 197 2.05 16.00 -5.36
C SER A 197 3.23 16.23 -6.29
N ALA A 198 4.22 17.00 -5.87
CA ALA A 198 5.48 17.22 -6.62
C ALA A 198 6.29 15.94 -6.89
N ALA A 199 6.12 14.89 -6.08
CA ALA A 199 6.72 13.58 -6.32
C ALA A 199 6.14 12.87 -7.56
N ALA A 200 4.96 13.28 -8.03
CA ALA A 200 4.27 12.74 -9.21
C ALA A 200 4.08 11.21 -9.20
N LEU A 201 3.84 10.61 -8.02
CA LEU A 201 3.69 9.15 -7.86
C LEU A 201 2.35 8.62 -8.39
N GLY A 202 1.38 9.50 -8.62
CA GLY A 202 0.05 9.14 -9.09
C GLY A 202 -0.86 8.51 -8.02
N VAL A 203 -0.35 8.18 -6.85
CA VAL A 203 -1.05 7.54 -5.74
C VAL A 203 -0.53 8.11 -4.41
N PRO A 204 -1.35 8.23 -3.36
CA PRO A 204 -0.89 8.61 -2.04
C PRO A 204 0.08 7.59 -1.46
N VAL A 205 1.29 8.03 -1.10
CA VAL A 205 2.32 7.20 -0.47
C VAL A 205 2.94 7.95 0.70
N ALA A 206 3.25 7.23 1.76
CA ALA A 206 4.07 7.72 2.85
C ALA A 206 5.22 6.76 3.16
N LEU A 207 6.26 7.29 3.78
CA LEU A 207 7.37 6.53 4.34
C LEU A 207 7.25 6.49 5.85
N MET A 208 7.56 5.37 6.46
CA MET A 208 7.54 5.17 7.89
C MET A 208 8.82 4.47 8.34
N CYS A 209 9.33 4.84 9.51
CA CYS A 209 10.44 4.14 10.17
C CYS A 209 10.14 3.96 11.65
N ASP A 210 10.85 3.05 12.29
CA ASP A 210 10.98 2.99 13.74
C ASP A 210 11.94 4.10 14.20
N ASN A 211 11.77 4.59 15.45
CA ASN A 211 12.66 5.60 16.05
C ASN A 211 13.98 4.97 16.48
#